data_a27edcb31eb3bb1cbc7b43ddd690e742
#
_entry.id   a27edcb31eb3bb1cbc7b43ddd690e742
#
_cell.length_a   1.000
_cell.length_b   1.000
_cell.length_c   1.000
_cell.angle_alpha   90.00
_cell.angle_beta   90.00
_cell.angle_gamma   90.00
#
_symmetry.space_group_name_H-M   'P 1'
#
loop_
_entity.id
_entity.type
_entity.pdbx_description
1 polymer ?
#
loop_
_entity_poly.entity_id
_entity_poly.type
_entity_poly.pdbx_seq_one_letter_code
_entity_poly.pdbx_strand_id
1 'polypeptide(L)'
;AIALYGIVASLYGARTRNVASRGGLDGRAWVASGRRAVYALTGTLLVCFALLELAFLRSDFSFELVATHSSTTTPVFYRATAIWSSQEGSLLLWVVLLSTWSSAVLFITRNRAREIAPYATAVLLGFAAFFCGLLVFLETPFAQLSPAPIEGTGLNPLLRHPSMMIHPPMLYSGYTLFAVPFAFAVGALATRRLGLEWLRNTRPFALAAW
;
A
#
# COMPACT_ATOMS: atom_id res chain seq x y z
N ALA A 1 -12.20 4.86 2.81
CA ALA A 1 -13.38 4.69 1.93
C ALA A 1 -13.08 3.77 0.74
N ILE A 2 -12.07 4.08 -0.14
CA ILE A 2 -11.77 3.30 -1.37
C ILE A 2 -11.52 1.81 -1.09
N ALA A 3 -10.71 1.49 -0.08
CA ALA A 3 -10.40 0.11 0.27
C ALA A 3 -11.64 -0.67 0.71
N LEU A 4 -12.48 -0.10 1.57
CA LEU A 4 -13.71 -0.73 2.03
C LEU A 4 -14.70 -0.95 0.88
N TYR A 5 -14.86 0.04 0.00
CA TYR A 5 -15.65 -0.13 -1.23
C TYR A 5 -15.13 -1.30 -2.08
N GLY A 6 -13.82 -1.34 -2.31
CA GLY A 6 -13.18 -2.38 -3.10
C GLY A 6 -13.36 -3.79 -2.52
N ILE A 7 -13.33 -3.94 -1.18
CA ILE A 7 -13.62 -5.19 -0.49
C ILE A 7 -15.06 -5.64 -0.81
N VAL A 8 -16.03 -4.76 -0.58
CA VAL A 8 -17.45 -5.05 -0.81
C VAL A 8 -17.68 -5.41 -2.28
N ALA A 9 -17.17 -4.60 -3.21
CA ALA A 9 -17.32 -4.82 -4.65
C ALA A 9 -16.73 -6.18 -5.08
N SER A 10 -15.54 -6.53 -4.57
CA SER A 10 -14.87 -7.78 -4.88
C SER A 10 -15.65 -9.00 -4.37
N LEU A 11 -16.09 -8.98 -3.11
CA LEU A 11 -16.82 -10.09 -2.50
C LEU A 11 -18.23 -10.24 -3.06
N TYR A 12 -18.95 -9.14 -3.27
CA TYR A 12 -20.28 -9.16 -3.89
C TYR A 12 -20.19 -9.68 -5.33
N GLY A 13 -19.23 -9.15 -6.11
CA GLY A 13 -19.00 -9.61 -7.48
C GLY A 13 -18.61 -11.08 -7.57
N ALA A 14 -17.81 -11.58 -6.61
CA ALA A 14 -17.45 -13.00 -6.54
C ALA A 14 -18.68 -13.91 -6.34
N ARG A 15 -19.60 -13.50 -5.46
CA ARG A 15 -20.82 -14.25 -5.13
C ARG A 15 -21.87 -14.23 -6.25
N THR A 16 -21.99 -13.09 -6.93
CA THR A 16 -23.05 -12.88 -7.96
C THR A 16 -22.59 -13.20 -9.38
N ARG A 17 -21.32 -13.51 -9.58
CA ARG A 17 -20.71 -13.72 -10.89
C ARG A 17 -21.40 -14.75 -11.78
N ASN A 18 -21.97 -15.82 -11.18
CA ASN A 18 -22.65 -16.90 -11.88
C ASN A 18 -24.19 -16.73 -11.87
N VAL A 19 -24.70 -15.68 -11.24
CA VAL A 19 -26.13 -15.37 -11.22
C VAL A 19 -26.41 -14.37 -12.33
N ALA A 20 -27.13 -14.78 -13.34
CA ALA A 20 -27.61 -13.86 -14.38
C ALA A 20 -28.62 -12.90 -13.75
N SER A 21 -28.18 -11.68 -13.47
CA SER A 21 -29.02 -10.65 -12.87
C SER A 21 -29.90 -10.02 -13.93
N ARG A 22 -31.21 -10.27 -13.83
CA ARG A 22 -32.21 -9.50 -14.57
C ARG A 22 -32.21 -8.06 -14.05
N GLY A 23 -31.55 -7.14 -14.79
CA GLY A 23 -31.60 -5.69 -14.53
C GLY A 23 -30.56 -5.13 -13.57
N GLY A 24 -29.57 -5.90 -13.08
CA GLY A 24 -28.46 -5.42 -12.23
C GLY A 24 -27.09 -5.46 -12.93
N LEU A 25 -26.09 -4.80 -12.33
CA LEU A 25 -24.71 -4.91 -12.79
C LEU A 25 -24.24 -6.37 -12.69
N ASP A 26 -23.68 -6.89 -13.78
CA ASP A 26 -23.07 -8.23 -13.80
C ASP A 26 -21.99 -8.35 -12.70
N GLY A 27 -21.94 -9.47 -11.99
CA GLY A 27 -20.93 -9.75 -10.98
C GLY A 27 -19.50 -9.58 -11.50
N ARG A 28 -19.28 -9.75 -12.81
CA ARG A 28 -17.98 -9.45 -13.45
C ARG A 28 -17.64 -7.96 -13.42
N ALA A 29 -18.63 -7.09 -13.59
CA ALA A 29 -18.44 -5.64 -13.49
C ALA A 29 -18.07 -5.23 -12.07
N TRP A 30 -18.69 -5.84 -11.06
CA TRP A 30 -18.35 -5.63 -9.65
C TRP A 30 -16.92 -6.09 -9.33
N VAL A 31 -16.48 -7.26 -9.79
CA VAL A 31 -15.10 -7.73 -9.64
C VAL A 31 -14.11 -6.77 -10.31
N ALA A 32 -14.44 -6.29 -11.52
CA ALA A 32 -13.61 -5.31 -12.22
C ALA A 32 -13.54 -3.98 -11.46
N SER A 33 -14.64 -3.54 -10.84
CA SER A 33 -14.70 -2.35 -10.00
C SER A 33 -13.84 -2.49 -8.74
N GLY A 34 -13.91 -3.63 -8.05
CA GLY A 34 -13.03 -3.93 -6.90
C GLY A 34 -11.54 -3.87 -7.26
N ARG A 35 -11.17 -4.42 -8.42
CA ARG A 35 -9.79 -4.31 -8.92
C ARG A 35 -9.39 -2.87 -9.25
N ARG A 36 -10.28 -2.07 -9.85
CA ARG A 36 -10.04 -0.65 -10.11
C ARG A 36 -9.87 0.15 -8.81
N ALA A 37 -10.57 -0.24 -7.75
CA ALA A 37 -10.39 0.36 -6.43
C ALA A 37 -8.96 0.16 -5.89
N VAL A 38 -8.31 -1.00 -6.15
CA VAL A 38 -6.90 -1.19 -5.78
C VAL A 38 -6.00 -0.21 -6.54
N TYR A 39 -6.19 -0.06 -7.85
CA TYR A 39 -5.40 0.87 -8.65
C TYR A 39 -5.62 2.33 -8.24
N ALA A 40 -6.88 2.70 -7.94
CA ALA A 40 -7.20 4.03 -7.45
C ALA A 40 -6.57 4.31 -6.08
N LEU A 41 -6.61 3.33 -5.16
CA LEU A 41 -5.95 3.42 -3.86
C LEU A 41 -4.44 3.59 -4.01
N THR A 42 -3.81 2.79 -4.88
CA THR A 42 -2.37 2.91 -5.15
C THR A 42 -2.03 4.29 -5.69
N GLY A 43 -2.79 4.81 -6.67
CA GLY A 43 -2.58 6.15 -7.20
C GLY A 43 -2.71 7.23 -6.13
N THR A 44 -3.73 7.14 -5.27
CA THR A 44 -3.92 8.09 -4.16
C THR A 44 -2.75 8.04 -3.18
N LEU A 45 -2.31 6.86 -2.77
CA LEU A 45 -1.20 6.69 -1.84
C LEU A 45 0.13 7.17 -2.41
N LEU A 46 0.38 6.94 -3.71
CA LEU A 46 1.56 7.47 -4.39
C LEU A 46 1.56 9.01 -4.44
N VAL A 47 0.40 9.63 -4.66
CA VAL A 47 0.26 11.09 -4.59
C VAL A 47 0.53 11.59 -3.17
N CYS A 48 -0.04 10.96 -2.14
CA CYS A 48 0.22 11.32 -0.74
C CYS A 48 1.72 11.22 -0.42
N PHE A 49 2.36 10.12 -0.83
CA PHE A 49 3.80 9.92 -0.62
C PHE A 49 4.63 10.99 -1.35
N ALA A 50 4.30 11.29 -2.60
CA ALA A 50 5.00 12.31 -3.39
C ALA A 50 4.83 13.73 -2.81
N LEU A 51 3.65 14.06 -2.27
CA LEU A 51 3.42 15.35 -1.61
C LEU A 51 4.24 15.50 -0.33
N LEU A 52 4.32 14.44 0.49
CA LEU A 52 5.13 14.45 1.69
C LEU A 52 6.62 14.49 1.36
N GLU A 53 7.07 13.74 0.36
CA GLU A 53 8.45 13.80 -0.16
C GLU A 53 8.81 15.21 -0.64
N LEU A 54 7.89 15.87 -1.35
CA LEU A 54 8.08 17.25 -1.78
C LEU A 54 8.20 18.22 -0.61
N ALA A 55 7.45 18.01 0.48
CA ALA A 55 7.56 18.79 1.71
C ALA A 55 8.95 18.62 2.36
N PHE A 56 9.47 17.40 2.42
CA PHE A 56 10.85 17.14 2.89
C PHE A 56 11.90 17.84 2.01
N LEU A 57 11.79 17.72 0.70
CA LEU A 57 12.76 18.33 -0.24
C LEU A 57 12.75 19.86 -0.18
N ARG A 58 11.57 20.46 0.09
CA ARG A 58 11.40 21.90 0.24
C ARG A 58 11.68 22.42 1.66
N SER A 59 11.93 21.54 2.62
CA SER A 59 12.06 21.89 4.05
C SER A 59 10.85 22.65 4.57
N ASP A 60 9.63 22.15 4.23
CA ASP A 60 8.38 22.73 4.68
C ASP A 60 8.10 22.32 6.13
N PHE A 61 8.60 23.09 7.06
CA PHE A 61 8.46 22.84 8.50
C PHE A 61 7.07 23.13 9.06
N SER A 62 6.10 23.46 8.22
CA SER A 62 4.69 23.48 8.63
C SER A 62 4.17 22.06 8.93
N PHE A 63 4.77 21.02 8.34
CA PHE A 63 4.51 19.64 8.68
C PHE A 63 5.37 19.18 9.86
N GLU A 64 4.74 18.66 10.90
CA GLU A 64 5.40 18.18 12.12
C GLU A 64 6.49 17.14 11.80
N LEU A 65 6.18 16.21 10.91
CA LEU A 65 7.11 15.17 10.47
C LEU A 65 8.37 15.74 9.84
N VAL A 66 8.24 16.77 8.99
CA VAL A 66 9.39 17.44 8.35
C VAL A 66 10.19 18.23 9.36
N ALA A 67 9.54 18.96 10.27
CA ALA A 67 10.18 19.76 11.31
C ALA A 67 10.99 18.90 12.29
N THR A 68 10.51 17.69 12.61
CA THR A 68 11.16 16.80 13.56
C THR A 68 12.25 15.92 12.98
N HIS A 69 12.24 15.66 11.64
CA HIS A 69 13.18 14.73 11.01
C HIS A 69 14.03 15.34 9.88
N SER A 70 13.95 16.65 9.68
CA SER A 70 14.75 17.35 8.66
C SER A 70 15.21 18.71 9.14
N SER A 71 16.17 19.30 8.42
CA SER A 71 16.64 20.68 8.61
C SER A 71 17.16 21.23 7.29
N THR A 72 17.33 22.56 7.21
CA THR A 72 17.92 23.20 6.02
C THR A 72 19.37 22.77 5.79
N THR A 73 20.10 22.42 6.86
CA THR A 73 21.49 21.95 6.82
C THR A 73 21.61 20.45 6.49
N THR A 74 20.50 19.69 6.53
CA THR A 74 20.53 18.28 6.17
C THR A 74 20.76 18.11 4.66
N PRO A 75 21.79 17.35 4.21
CA PRO A 75 22.02 17.12 2.80
C PRO A 75 20.79 16.57 2.09
N VAL A 76 20.54 17.04 0.86
CA VAL A 76 19.34 16.68 0.07
C VAL A 76 19.09 15.18 -0.01
N PHE A 77 20.18 14.42 -0.13
CA PHE A 77 20.13 12.96 -0.17
C PHE A 77 19.50 12.35 1.09
N TYR A 78 19.86 12.85 2.28
CA TYR A 78 19.27 12.40 3.54
C TYR A 78 17.88 12.98 3.78
N ARG A 79 17.58 14.17 3.24
CA ARG A 79 16.21 14.71 3.26
C ARG A 79 15.23 13.82 2.49
N ALA A 80 15.63 13.37 1.29
CA ALA A 80 14.83 12.46 0.48
C ALA A 80 14.56 11.11 1.14
N THR A 81 15.40 10.70 2.08
CA THR A 81 15.24 9.41 2.78
C THR A 81 14.71 9.56 4.20
N ALA A 82 14.54 10.79 4.66
CA ALA A 82 14.05 11.07 6.01
C ALA A 82 12.57 10.69 6.20
N ILE A 83 11.79 10.59 5.13
CA ILE A 83 10.38 10.24 5.18
C ILE A 83 10.11 8.93 5.95
N TRP A 84 10.95 7.92 5.80
CA TRP A 84 10.83 6.65 6.52
C TRP A 84 11.69 6.55 7.77
N SER A 85 12.25 7.66 8.23
CA SER A 85 12.96 7.70 9.52
C SER A 85 12.04 7.81 10.74
N SER A 86 10.76 8.04 10.49
CA SER A 86 9.69 8.09 11.49
C SER A 86 8.75 6.92 11.37
N GLN A 87 7.90 6.73 12.38
CA GLN A 87 6.87 5.70 12.38
C GLN A 87 5.79 5.99 11.33
N GLU A 88 5.28 7.21 11.28
CA GLU A 88 4.22 7.67 10.37
C GLU A 88 4.64 7.54 8.90
N GLY A 89 5.85 8.02 8.59
CA GLY A 89 6.41 7.92 7.25
C GLY A 89 6.73 6.48 6.83
N SER A 90 7.22 5.67 7.77
CA SER A 90 7.42 4.23 7.58
C SER A 90 6.12 3.49 7.29
N LEU A 91 5.04 3.77 8.02
CA LEU A 91 3.72 3.19 7.78
C LEU A 91 3.14 3.62 6.42
N LEU A 92 3.36 4.89 6.03
CA LEU A 92 2.96 5.37 4.70
C LEU A 92 3.72 4.62 3.59
N LEU A 93 5.03 4.48 3.71
CA LEU A 93 5.84 3.68 2.76
C LEU A 93 5.34 2.24 2.71
N TRP A 94 5.02 1.64 3.85
CA TRP A 94 4.53 0.27 3.95
C TRP A 94 3.22 0.07 3.16
N VAL A 95 2.23 0.94 3.33
CA VAL A 95 0.95 0.84 2.61
C VAL A 95 1.09 1.18 1.12
N VAL A 96 2.00 2.08 0.76
CA VAL A 96 2.36 2.37 -0.65
C VAL A 96 2.92 1.13 -1.32
N LEU A 97 3.90 0.46 -0.71
CA LEU A 97 4.49 -0.77 -1.23
C LEU A 97 3.44 -1.90 -1.32
N LEU A 98 2.65 -2.11 -0.27
CA LEU A 98 1.58 -3.11 -0.26
C LEU A 98 0.59 -2.88 -1.40
N SER A 99 0.13 -1.64 -1.60
CA SER A 99 -0.84 -1.32 -2.66
C SER A 99 -0.22 -1.44 -4.05
N THR A 100 1.06 -1.10 -4.20
CA THR A 100 1.81 -1.24 -5.46
C THR A 100 1.95 -2.71 -5.85
N TRP A 101 2.38 -3.58 -4.92
CA TRP A 101 2.47 -5.02 -5.17
C TRP A 101 1.10 -5.67 -5.40
N SER A 102 0.07 -5.20 -4.68
CA SER A 102 -1.31 -5.61 -4.93
C SER A 102 -1.76 -5.26 -6.35
N SER A 103 -1.47 -4.06 -6.80
CA SER A 103 -1.75 -3.63 -8.18
C SER A 103 -0.98 -4.44 -9.20
N ALA A 104 0.30 -4.70 -8.97
CA ALA A 104 1.14 -5.49 -9.86
C ALA A 104 0.62 -6.92 -10.02
N VAL A 105 0.33 -7.62 -8.91
CA VAL A 105 -0.19 -9.01 -8.99
C VAL A 105 -1.55 -9.06 -9.69
N LEU A 106 -2.45 -8.13 -9.40
CA LEU A 106 -3.78 -8.11 -10.03
C LEU A 106 -3.72 -7.75 -11.51
N PHE A 107 -2.73 -6.97 -11.92
CA PHE A 107 -2.48 -6.69 -13.33
C PHE A 107 -1.90 -7.93 -14.05
N ILE A 108 -0.91 -8.59 -13.47
CA ILE A 108 -0.26 -9.78 -14.05
C ILE A 108 -1.24 -10.96 -14.12
N THR A 109 -2.06 -11.15 -13.08
CA THR A 109 -3.00 -12.28 -12.96
C THR A 109 -4.39 -11.98 -13.54
N ARG A 110 -4.60 -10.83 -14.19
CA ARG A 110 -5.93 -10.37 -14.66
C ARG A 110 -6.72 -11.35 -15.51
N ASN A 111 -6.02 -12.23 -16.24
CA ASN A 111 -6.60 -13.26 -17.11
C ASN A 111 -6.52 -14.67 -16.51
N ARG A 112 -5.92 -14.80 -15.33
CA ARG A 112 -5.68 -16.06 -14.62
C ARG A 112 -6.36 -16.02 -13.26
N ALA A 113 -6.52 -17.20 -12.63
CA ALA A 113 -7.06 -17.34 -11.27
C ALA A 113 -8.37 -16.53 -11.03
N ARG A 114 -9.24 -16.43 -12.04
CA ARG A 114 -10.42 -15.53 -12.06
C ARG A 114 -11.38 -15.77 -10.89
N GLU A 115 -11.43 -16.96 -10.33
CA GLU A 115 -12.30 -17.30 -9.20
C GLU A 115 -11.66 -16.93 -7.86
N ILE A 116 -10.34 -17.04 -7.75
CA ILE A 116 -9.57 -16.77 -6.55
C ILE A 116 -9.29 -15.26 -6.39
N ALA A 117 -9.00 -14.58 -7.50
CA ALA A 117 -8.59 -13.18 -7.52
C ALA A 117 -9.51 -12.21 -6.76
N PRO A 118 -10.86 -12.29 -6.83
CA PRO A 118 -11.72 -11.38 -6.07
C PRO A 118 -11.55 -11.51 -4.55
N TYR A 119 -11.39 -12.74 -4.05
CA TYR A 119 -11.15 -12.97 -2.61
C TYR A 119 -9.76 -12.51 -2.20
N ALA A 120 -8.75 -12.78 -3.01
CA ALA A 120 -7.40 -12.25 -2.79
C ALA A 120 -7.38 -10.72 -2.80
N THR A 121 -8.12 -10.08 -3.72
CA THR A 121 -8.29 -8.63 -3.75
C THR A 121 -8.90 -8.11 -2.45
N ALA A 122 -9.93 -8.77 -1.92
CA ALA A 122 -10.56 -8.36 -0.66
C ALA A 122 -9.59 -8.47 0.52
N VAL A 123 -8.76 -9.50 0.58
CA VAL A 123 -7.74 -9.67 1.64
C VAL A 123 -6.67 -8.59 1.55
N LEU A 124 -6.12 -8.32 0.36
CA LEU A 124 -5.12 -7.28 0.15
C LEU A 124 -5.65 -5.89 0.50
N LEU A 125 -6.89 -5.58 0.12
CA LEU A 125 -7.57 -4.35 0.51
C LEU A 125 -7.88 -4.30 2.00
N GLY A 126 -8.10 -5.44 2.66
CA GLY A 126 -8.25 -5.54 4.10
C GLY A 126 -6.99 -5.09 4.84
N PHE A 127 -5.83 -5.57 4.42
CA PHE A 127 -4.55 -5.09 4.95
C PHE A 127 -4.36 -3.59 4.67
N ALA A 128 -4.61 -3.14 3.43
CA ALA A 128 -4.48 -1.73 3.10
C ALA A 128 -5.45 -0.85 3.91
N ALA A 129 -6.69 -1.31 4.15
CA ALA A 129 -7.66 -0.60 4.98
C ALA A 129 -7.18 -0.47 6.43
N PHE A 130 -6.58 -1.53 6.99
CA PHE A 130 -6.01 -1.52 8.33
C PHE A 130 -4.89 -0.48 8.45
N PHE A 131 -3.88 -0.52 7.58
CA PHE A 131 -2.77 0.44 7.63
C PHE A 131 -3.20 1.88 7.31
N CYS A 132 -4.13 2.08 6.37
CA CYS A 132 -4.72 3.39 6.14
C CYS A 132 -5.52 3.88 7.37
N GLY A 133 -6.15 2.97 8.11
CA GLY A 133 -6.81 3.29 9.37
C GLY A 133 -5.82 3.79 10.41
N LEU A 134 -4.70 3.12 10.59
CA LEU A 134 -3.63 3.57 11.50
C LEU A 134 -3.14 4.97 11.12
N LEU A 135 -2.86 5.21 9.84
CA LEU A 135 -2.39 6.52 9.34
C LEU A 135 -3.39 7.65 9.50
N VAL A 136 -4.69 7.35 9.44
CA VAL A 136 -5.73 8.40 9.55
C VAL A 136 -6.11 8.70 10.98
N PHE A 137 -6.16 7.69 11.85
CA PHE A 137 -6.73 7.82 13.19
C PHE A 137 -5.70 7.88 14.31
N LEU A 138 -4.48 7.36 14.09
CA LEU A 138 -3.46 7.24 15.14
C LEU A 138 -2.16 7.98 14.79
N GLU A 139 -1.63 7.82 13.59
CA GLU A 139 -0.28 8.25 13.20
C GLU A 139 -0.31 9.00 11.87
N THR A 140 -0.85 10.23 11.88
CA THR A 140 -0.97 10.98 10.62
C THR A 140 0.35 11.65 10.21
N PRO A 141 0.91 11.31 9.03
CA PRO A 141 2.13 11.93 8.54
C PRO A 141 1.95 13.37 8.04
N PHE A 142 0.71 13.86 8.03
CA PHE A 142 0.32 15.20 7.58
C PHE A 142 -0.09 16.13 8.73
N ALA A 143 0.27 15.82 9.98
CA ALA A 143 0.08 16.71 11.10
C ALA A 143 0.81 18.03 10.86
N GLN A 144 0.15 19.16 11.16
CA GLN A 144 0.68 20.49 10.94
C GLN A 144 0.95 21.20 12.26
N LEU A 145 2.03 21.99 12.29
CA LEU A 145 2.41 22.83 13.41
C LEU A 145 1.94 24.27 13.16
N SER A 146 1.36 24.89 14.18
CA SER A 146 0.99 26.31 14.13
C SER A 146 1.34 27.00 15.47
N PRO A 147 2.29 27.94 15.48
CA PRO A 147 3.08 28.42 14.32
C PRO A 147 4.11 27.39 13.83
N ALA A 148 4.43 27.44 12.53
CA ALA A 148 5.49 26.63 11.97
C ALA A 148 6.86 27.12 12.49
N PRO A 149 7.77 26.21 12.89
CA PRO A 149 9.11 26.59 13.30
C PRO A 149 9.91 27.12 12.09
N ILE A 150 10.86 28.03 12.38
CA ILE A 150 11.75 28.62 11.35
C ILE A 150 12.74 27.57 10.83
N GLU A 151 13.11 26.60 11.68
CA GLU A 151 14.09 25.57 11.38
C GLU A 151 13.65 24.23 12.00
N GLY A 152 14.02 23.12 11.35
CA GLY A 152 13.75 21.79 11.88
C GLY A 152 14.87 21.24 12.76
N THR A 153 14.56 20.22 13.55
CA THR A 153 15.52 19.60 14.51
C THR A 153 16.60 18.77 13.81
N GLY A 154 16.37 18.42 12.54
CA GLY A 154 17.30 17.63 11.73
C GLY A 154 17.12 16.12 11.89
N LEU A 155 17.70 15.39 10.94
CA LEU A 155 17.71 13.93 10.97
C LEU A 155 18.69 13.42 12.04
N ASN A 156 18.27 12.42 12.81
CA ASN A 156 19.13 11.74 13.78
C ASN A 156 20.44 11.28 13.11
N PRO A 157 21.62 11.65 13.66
CA PRO A 157 22.92 11.29 13.09
C PRO A 157 23.11 9.78 12.85
N LEU A 158 22.53 8.92 13.70
CA LEU A 158 22.57 7.46 13.55
C LEU A 158 21.84 6.97 12.29
N LEU A 159 20.90 7.75 11.77
CA LEU A 159 20.16 7.44 10.53
C LEU A 159 20.85 8.01 9.28
N ARG A 160 21.92 8.78 9.43
CA ARG A 160 22.71 9.34 8.32
C ARG A 160 23.74 8.33 7.80
N HIS A 161 23.29 7.15 7.45
CA HIS A 161 24.12 6.10 6.89
C HIS A 161 23.49 5.57 5.59
N PRO A 162 24.26 5.29 4.51
CA PRO A 162 23.74 4.80 3.24
C PRO A 162 22.85 3.56 3.37
N SER A 163 23.14 2.66 4.30
CA SER A 163 22.32 1.48 4.55
C SER A 163 20.90 1.82 5.00
N MET A 164 20.73 2.91 5.76
CA MET A 164 19.41 3.35 6.25
C MET A 164 18.52 3.91 5.14
N MET A 165 19.09 4.18 3.98
CA MET A 165 18.32 4.62 2.81
C MET A 165 17.74 3.46 2.04
N ILE A 166 18.47 2.34 1.95
CA ILE A 166 18.13 1.20 1.12
C ILE A 166 17.44 0.11 1.93
N HIS A 167 17.93 -0.15 3.17
CA HIS A 167 17.46 -1.26 3.97
C HIS A 167 15.97 -1.19 4.32
N PRO A 168 15.37 -0.08 4.81
CA PRO A 168 13.95 -0.05 5.15
C PRO A 168 13.03 -0.28 3.94
N PRO A 169 13.22 0.39 2.77
CA PRO A 169 12.41 0.09 1.59
C PRO A 169 12.53 -1.36 1.12
N MET A 170 13.73 -1.96 1.15
CA MET A 170 13.92 -3.37 0.79
C MET A 170 13.20 -4.30 1.77
N LEU A 171 13.39 -4.08 3.07
CA LEU A 171 12.76 -4.88 4.12
C LEU A 171 11.23 -4.83 4.02
N TYR A 172 10.68 -3.62 3.89
CA TYR A 172 9.23 -3.43 3.75
C TYR A 172 8.69 -4.01 2.45
N SER A 173 9.44 -3.93 1.34
CA SER A 173 9.11 -4.62 0.09
C SER A 173 8.97 -6.12 0.30
N GLY A 174 9.90 -6.75 0.99
CA GLY A 174 9.87 -8.17 1.32
C GLY A 174 8.60 -8.53 2.10
N TYR A 175 8.34 -7.84 3.19
CA TYR A 175 7.16 -8.10 4.03
C TYR A 175 5.85 -7.90 3.27
N THR A 176 5.71 -6.81 2.52
CA THR A 176 4.48 -6.52 1.78
C THR A 176 4.25 -7.46 0.61
N LEU A 177 5.32 -7.95 -0.03
CA LEU A 177 5.23 -8.97 -1.07
C LEU A 177 4.72 -10.31 -0.54
N PHE A 178 5.04 -10.71 0.70
CA PHE A 178 4.50 -11.92 1.30
C PHE A 178 2.98 -11.87 1.55
N ALA A 179 2.38 -10.67 1.62
CA ALA A 179 0.93 -10.54 1.66
C ALA A 179 0.26 -11.09 0.40
N VAL A 180 0.94 -11.09 -0.76
CA VAL A 180 0.41 -11.57 -2.04
C VAL A 180 0.13 -13.08 -2.00
N PRO A 181 1.11 -13.98 -1.76
CA PRO A 181 0.84 -15.41 -1.69
C PRO A 181 -0.15 -15.75 -0.57
N PHE A 182 -0.10 -15.05 0.56
CA PHE A 182 -1.07 -15.22 1.64
C PHE A 182 -2.50 -14.92 1.17
N ALA A 183 -2.73 -13.79 0.51
CA ALA A 183 -4.06 -13.40 0.03
C ALA A 183 -4.61 -14.40 -1.00
N PHE A 184 -3.77 -14.90 -1.90
CA PHE A 184 -4.18 -15.91 -2.87
C PHE A 184 -4.42 -17.28 -2.22
N ALA A 185 -3.68 -17.65 -1.18
CA ALA A 185 -3.95 -18.86 -0.39
C ALA A 185 -5.31 -18.77 0.30
N VAL A 186 -5.63 -17.64 0.93
CA VAL A 186 -6.97 -17.40 1.52
C VAL A 186 -8.05 -17.47 0.45
N GLY A 187 -7.82 -16.88 -0.72
CA GLY A 187 -8.75 -16.97 -1.86
C GLY A 187 -8.95 -18.39 -2.36
N ALA A 188 -7.88 -19.20 -2.43
CA ALA A 188 -7.95 -20.62 -2.83
C ALA A 188 -8.74 -21.44 -1.80
N LEU A 189 -8.54 -21.22 -0.51
CA LEU A 189 -9.31 -21.84 0.57
C LEU A 189 -10.78 -21.45 0.51
N ALA A 190 -11.10 -20.16 0.36
CA ALA A 190 -12.46 -19.65 0.29
C ALA A 190 -13.25 -20.21 -0.91
N THR A 191 -12.55 -20.45 -2.02
CA THR A 191 -13.16 -21.01 -3.25
C THR A 191 -13.06 -22.52 -3.34
N ARG A 192 -12.39 -23.19 -2.40
CA ARG A 192 -12.05 -24.63 -2.41
C ARG A 192 -11.27 -25.03 -3.68
N ARG A 193 -10.51 -24.10 -4.28
CA ARG A 193 -9.67 -24.32 -5.46
C ARG A 193 -8.22 -24.59 -5.03
N LEU A 194 -7.98 -25.76 -4.45
CA LEU A 194 -6.69 -26.14 -3.83
C LEU A 194 -5.67 -26.68 -4.86
N GLY A 195 -5.94 -26.57 -6.16
CA GLY A 195 -5.00 -26.95 -7.22
C GLY A 195 -3.75 -26.03 -7.26
N LEU A 196 -2.74 -26.42 -8.03
CA LEU A 196 -1.44 -25.73 -8.10
C LEU A 196 -1.48 -24.37 -8.83
N GLU A 197 -2.61 -23.96 -9.38
CA GLU A 197 -2.71 -22.75 -10.20
C GLU A 197 -2.40 -21.48 -9.38
N TRP A 198 -2.96 -21.34 -8.19
CA TRP A 198 -2.71 -20.18 -7.34
C TRP A 198 -1.24 -20.10 -6.91
N LEU A 199 -0.63 -21.25 -6.64
CA LEU A 199 0.79 -21.35 -6.25
C LEU A 199 1.70 -20.90 -7.40
N ARG A 200 1.42 -21.35 -8.63
CA ARG A 200 2.18 -20.93 -9.82
C ARG A 200 2.08 -19.42 -10.07
N ASN A 201 0.91 -18.83 -9.84
CA ASN A 201 0.70 -17.40 -10.04
C ASN A 201 1.38 -16.53 -8.97
N THR A 202 1.56 -17.03 -7.76
CA THR A 202 2.13 -16.27 -6.63
C THR A 202 3.60 -16.56 -6.37
N ARG A 203 4.15 -17.67 -6.89
CA ARG A 203 5.55 -18.05 -6.73
C ARG A 203 6.56 -16.94 -7.08
N PRO A 204 6.42 -16.18 -8.19
CA PRO A 204 7.36 -15.10 -8.50
C PRO A 204 7.39 -14.01 -7.42
N PHE A 205 6.25 -13.72 -6.81
CA PHE A 205 6.15 -12.72 -5.74
C PHE A 205 6.77 -13.23 -4.44
N ALA A 206 6.57 -14.49 -4.09
CA ALA A 206 7.20 -15.11 -2.94
C ALA A 206 8.74 -15.16 -3.08
N LEU A 207 9.24 -15.48 -4.27
CA LEU A 207 10.68 -15.48 -4.56
C LEU A 207 11.28 -14.07 -4.55
N ALA A 208 10.54 -13.08 -5.06
CA ALA A 208 10.99 -11.68 -5.03
C ALA A 208 10.94 -11.09 -3.61
N ALA A 209 10.06 -11.60 -2.75
CA ALA A 209 9.97 -11.19 -1.35
C ALA A 209 11.16 -11.68 -0.53
N TRP A 210 11.62 -12.91 -0.82
CA TRP A 210 12.74 -13.56 -0.13
C TRP A 210 14.08 -13.00 -0.57
#